data_395ebddafe8bd22243a78e81be660cf8
#
_entry.id   395ebddafe8bd22243a78e81be660cf8
#
_cell.length_a   1.000
_cell.length_b   1.000
_cell.length_c   1.000
_cell.angle_alpha   90.00
_cell.angle_beta   90.00
_cell.angle_gamma   90.00
#
_symmetry.space_group_name_H-M   'P 1'
#
loop_
_entity.id
_entity.type
_entity.pdbx_description
1 polymer ?
#
loop_
_entity_poly.entity_id
_entity_poly.type
_entity_poly.pdbx_seq_one_letter_code
_entity_poly.pdbx_strand_id
1 'polypeptide(L)'
;MNETSHLFLAKRENNPLRENILVNTRQCKHFPGDPERSIALMEELGRKLGQDGRADKTTVVIAFAETATAIGAVVSGFFHDCFFVTTTREKLPDWATAIGFEEQHSHAPQHYLCVRDEDAFRRAAQVILVDDEFTTGRTAMNLIRALDGCLA
;
A
#
# COMPACT_ATOMS: atom_id res chain seq x y z
N MET A 1 24.54 -14.95 0.64
CA MET A 1 23.23 -15.61 0.90
C MET A 1 22.30 -15.16 -0.21
N ASN A 2 21.62 -16.08 -0.91
CA ASN A 2 20.70 -15.71 -1.99
C ASN A 2 19.57 -14.84 -1.42
N GLU A 3 19.40 -13.61 -1.93
CA GLU A 3 18.37 -12.64 -1.51
C GLU A 3 16.93 -13.17 -1.62
N THR A 4 16.72 -14.25 -2.37
CA THR A 4 15.38 -14.84 -2.61
C THR A 4 15.04 -16.04 -1.71
N SER A 5 15.90 -16.41 -0.75
CA SER A 5 15.67 -17.59 0.10
C SER A 5 14.42 -17.53 1.00
N HIS A 6 13.78 -16.36 1.10
CA HIS A 6 12.55 -16.12 1.86
C HIS A 6 11.28 -16.01 0.99
N LEU A 7 11.43 -16.20 -0.33
CA LEU A 7 10.32 -16.16 -1.30
C LEU A 7 10.07 -17.56 -1.84
N PHE A 8 8.81 -17.98 -1.87
CA PHE A 8 8.41 -19.22 -2.52
C PHE A 8 6.99 -19.13 -3.09
N LEU A 9 6.69 -19.99 -4.07
CA LEU A 9 5.36 -20.15 -4.60
C LEU A 9 4.63 -21.21 -3.78
N ALA A 10 3.46 -20.85 -3.25
CA ALA A 10 2.53 -21.76 -2.62
C ALA A 10 1.29 -21.94 -3.49
N LYS A 11 0.68 -23.13 -3.40
CA LYS A 11 -0.59 -23.41 -4.07
C LYS A 11 -1.73 -22.93 -3.19
N ARG A 12 -2.71 -22.24 -3.79
CA ARG A 12 -3.96 -21.89 -3.11
C ARG A 12 -4.93 -23.03 -3.16
N GLU A 13 -5.48 -23.38 -2.03
CA GLU A 13 -6.63 -24.26 -1.96
C GLU A 13 -7.90 -23.48 -2.31
N ASN A 14 -8.78 -24.08 -3.12
CA ASN A 14 -10.10 -23.54 -3.44
C ASN A 14 -10.14 -22.20 -4.21
N ASN A 15 -9.10 -21.83 -4.96
CA ASN A 15 -9.12 -20.66 -5.82
C ASN A 15 -8.65 -21.00 -7.25
N PRO A 16 -9.56 -21.45 -8.14
CA PRO A 16 -9.20 -21.86 -9.50
C PRO A 16 -8.73 -20.71 -10.40
N LEU A 17 -9.06 -19.46 -10.05
CA LEU A 17 -8.63 -18.28 -10.81
C LEU A 17 -7.20 -17.84 -10.47
N ARG A 18 -6.68 -18.26 -9.32
CA ARG A 18 -5.34 -17.96 -8.83
C ARG A 18 -4.78 -19.15 -8.09
N GLU A 19 -4.29 -20.11 -8.83
CA GLU A 19 -3.75 -21.35 -8.26
C GLU A 19 -2.52 -21.14 -7.41
N ASN A 20 -1.71 -20.12 -7.74
CA ASN A 20 -0.44 -19.84 -7.06
C ASN A 20 -0.45 -18.50 -6.37
N ILE A 21 0.32 -18.40 -5.29
CA ILE A 21 0.58 -17.18 -4.55
C ILE A 21 2.08 -17.10 -4.23
N LEU A 22 2.65 -15.92 -4.41
CA LEU A 22 4.00 -15.64 -3.96
C LEU A 22 3.98 -15.35 -2.45
N VAL A 23 4.69 -16.15 -1.70
CA VAL A 23 4.79 -16.00 -0.24
C VAL A 23 6.15 -15.48 0.13
N ASN A 24 6.16 -14.40 0.92
CA ASN A 24 7.35 -13.88 1.58
C ASN A 24 7.26 -14.17 3.07
N THR A 25 8.14 -15.04 3.58
CA THR A 25 8.13 -15.45 5.00
C THR A 25 8.50 -14.32 5.96
N ARG A 26 9.12 -13.25 5.48
CA ARG A 26 9.45 -12.07 6.29
C ARG A 26 8.32 -11.06 6.38
N GLN A 27 7.30 -11.17 5.53
CA GLN A 27 6.19 -10.19 5.48
C GLN A 27 5.15 -10.38 6.59
N CYS A 28 5.16 -11.53 7.27
CA CYS A 28 4.18 -11.92 8.29
C CYS A 28 2.71 -11.91 7.83
N LYS A 29 2.47 -11.93 6.50
CA LYS A 29 1.12 -11.93 5.93
C LYS A 29 0.44 -13.29 6.03
N HIS A 30 1.14 -14.36 5.64
CA HIS A 30 0.58 -15.71 5.55
C HIS A 30 1.04 -16.63 6.67
N PHE A 31 2.15 -16.31 7.30
CA PHE A 31 2.73 -17.05 8.41
C PHE A 31 3.11 -16.10 9.53
N PRO A 32 2.90 -16.50 10.80
CA PRO A 32 3.49 -15.81 11.94
C PRO A 32 5.01 -15.77 11.76
N GLY A 33 5.62 -14.66 12.08
CA GLY A 33 7.05 -14.46 11.92
C GLY A 33 7.62 -13.56 13.00
N ASP A 34 8.92 -13.36 12.91
CA ASP A 34 9.65 -12.44 13.77
C ASP A 34 9.35 -11.00 13.37
N PRO A 35 8.78 -10.17 14.26
CA PRO A 35 8.45 -8.78 13.97
C PRO A 35 9.65 -7.94 13.56
N GLU A 36 10.83 -8.17 14.16
CA GLU A 36 12.05 -7.42 13.84
C GLU A 36 12.47 -7.65 12.40
N ARG A 37 12.38 -8.88 11.91
CA ARG A 37 12.69 -9.22 10.51
C ARG A 37 11.69 -8.62 9.54
N SER A 38 10.43 -8.54 9.94
CA SER A 38 9.39 -7.91 9.14
C SER A 38 9.61 -6.40 9.03
N ILE A 39 9.89 -5.74 10.13
CA ILE A 39 10.22 -4.32 10.17
C ILE A 39 11.46 -4.04 9.33
N ALA A 40 12.53 -4.82 9.49
CA ALA A 40 13.75 -4.65 8.70
C ALA A 40 13.51 -4.76 7.18
N LEU A 41 12.59 -5.64 6.74
CA LEU A 41 12.18 -5.72 5.34
C LEU A 41 11.47 -4.45 4.87
N MET A 42 10.56 -3.91 5.70
CA MET A 42 9.83 -2.67 5.40
C MET A 42 10.77 -1.46 5.36
N GLU A 43 11.74 -1.40 6.28
CA GLU A 43 12.78 -0.36 6.28
C GLU A 43 13.68 -0.45 5.05
N GLU A 44 14.04 -1.66 4.62
CA GLU A 44 14.80 -1.85 3.38
C GLU A 44 14.06 -1.30 2.17
N LEU A 45 12.75 -1.55 2.09
CA LEU A 45 11.88 -1.00 1.05
C LEU A 45 11.85 0.53 1.12
N GLY A 46 11.62 1.10 2.30
CA GLY A 46 11.61 2.55 2.51
C GLY A 46 12.92 3.21 2.11
N ARG A 47 14.05 2.61 2.49
CA ARG A 47 15.38 3.09 2.13
C ARG A 47 15.62 3.08 0.62
N LYS A 48 15.19 2.02 -0.08
CA LYS A 48 15.29 1.94 -1.54
C LYS A 48 14.42 3.00 -2.23
N LEU A 49 13.20 3.23 -1.73
CA LEU A 49 12.29 4.23 -2.29
C LEU A 49 12.77 5.67 -2.06
N GLY A 50 13.45 5.94 -0.95
CA GLY A 50 13.99 7.25 -0.63
C GLY A 50 15.28 7.63 -1.35
N GLN A 51 15.85 6.74 -2.18
CA GLN A 51 17.07 7.02 -2.95
C GLN A 51 16.84 8.05 -4.06
N ASP A 52 17.92 8.54 -4.65
CA ASP A 52 17.92 9.46 -5.79
C ASP A 52 17.19 10.80 -5.55
N GLY A 53 17.26 11.30 -4.32
CA GLY A 53 16.64 12.58 -3.92
C GLY A 53 15.12 12.50 -3.77
N ARG A 54 14.54 11.30 -3.75
CA ARG A 54 13.09 11.15 -3.53
C ARG A 54 12.68 11.44 -2.10
N ALA A 55 13.58 11.17 -1.12
CA ALA A 55 13.30 11.44 0.29
C ALA A 55 13.00 12.92 0.58
N ASP A 56 13.53 13.83 -0.23
CA ASP A 56 13.40 15.29 -0.06
C ASP A 56 12.15 15.87 -0.75
N LYS A 57 11.41 15.05 -1.48
CA LYS A 57 10.19 15.51 -2.16
C LYS A 57 9.01 15.46 -1.19
N THR A 58 8.14 16.48 -1.28
CA THR A 58 6.81 16.41 -0.64
C THR A 58 6.06 15.19 -1.13
N THR A 59 5.79 14.27 -0.23
CA THR A 59 5.34 12.92 -0.56
C THR A 59 4.01 12.59 0.11
N VAL A 60 3.09 12.00 -0.63
CA VAL A 60 1.94 11.29 -0.06
C VAL A 60 2.19 9.79 -0.17
N VAL A 61 2.15 9.08 0.94
CA VAL A 61 2.19 7.62 0.97
C VAL A 61 0.80 7.10 1.26
N ILE A 62 0.25 6.30 0.35
CA ILE A 62 -1.06 5.68 0.48
C ILE A 62 -0.88 4.17 0.59
N ALA A 63 -1.28 3.59 1.73
CA ALA A 63 -1.23 2.14 1.93
C ALA A 63 -2.63 1.52 1.78
N PHE A 64 -2.70 0.43 1.02
CA PHE A 64 -3.96 -0.30 0.88
C PHE A 64 -4.26 -1.11 2.13
N ALA A 65 -5.40 -0.81 2.75
CA ALA A 65 -5.87 -1.55 3.90
C ALA A 65 -6.24 -3.00 3.48
N GLU A 66 -5.99 -3.92 4.36
CA GLU A 66 -5.52 -3.71 5.73
C GLU A 66 -4.05 -4.10 5.87
N THR A 67 -3.59 -5.01 5.01
CA THR A 67 -2.30 -5.70 5.14
C THR A 67 -1.12 -4.77 4.88
N ALA A 68 -1.26 -3.80 3.98
CA ALA A 68 -0.17 -2.86 3.67
C ALA A 68 -0.04 -1.69 4.66
N THR A 69 -0.93 -1.55 5.64
CA THR A 69 -0.92 -0.43 6.60
C THR A 69 0.42 -0.30 7.32
N ALA A 70 0.93 -1.39 7.88
CA ALA A 70 2.22 -1.37 8.58
C ALA A 70 3.38 -1.08 7.64
N ILE A 71 3.35 -1.62 6.42
CA ILE A 71 4.38 -1.39 5.39
C ILE A 71 4.43 0.10 5.05
N GLY A 72 3.27 0.70 4.76
CA GLY A 72 3.17 2.12 4.43
C GLY A 72 3.61 3.03 5.57
N ALA A 73 3.27 2.70 6.82
CA ALA A 73 3.69 3.46 7.98
C ALA A 73 5.21 3.48 8.14
N VAL A 74 5.87 2.34 8.00
CA VAL A 74 7.34 2.25 8.07
C VAL A 74 7.98 2.97 6.89
N VAL A 75 7.46 2.75 5.66
CA VAL A 75 7.98 3.40 4.44
C VAL A 75 7.87 4.92 4.51
N SER A 76 6.78 5.45 5.05
CA SER A 76 6.56 6.91 5.16
C SER A 76 7.63 7.61 5.99
N GLY A 77 8.22 6.93 6.98
CA GLY A 77 9.31 7.46 7.80
C GLY A 77 10.63 7.72 7.07
N PHE A 78 10.75 7.31 5.80
CA PHE A 78 11.92 7.56 4.96
C PHE A 78 11.81 8.81 4.08
N PHE A 79 10.74 9.59 4.23
CA PHE A 79 10.52 10.84 3.50
C PHE A 79 10.40 12.00 4.48
N HIS A 80 11.13 13.10 4.23
CA HIS A 80 11.24 14.21 5.17
C HIS A 80 9.95 15.02 5.28
N ASP A 81 9.22 15.19 4.17
CA ASP A 81 7.92 15.87 4.13
C ASP A 81 6.89 14.86 3.58
N CYS A 82 6.26 14.12 4.49
CA CYS A 82 5.39 13.01 4.15
C CYS A 82 4.03 13.08 4.84
N PHE A 83 2.99 12.99 4.04
CA PHE A 83 1.64 12.73 4.51
C PHE A 83 1.30 11.25 4.30
N PHE A 84 1.10 10.53 5.38
CA PHE A 84 0.73 9.11 5.35
C PHE A 84 -0.76 8.92 5.56
N VAL A 85 -1.38 8.11 4.71
CA VAL A 85 -2.79 7.76 4.79
C VAL A 85 -3.00 6.31 4.39
N THR A 86 -4.02 5.67 4.98
CA THR A 86 -4.46 4.33 4.61
C THR A 86 -5.83 4.38 3.95
N THR A 87 -6.08 3.45 3.04
CA THR A 87 -7.46 3.20 2.59
C THR A 87 -8.25 2.48 3.67
N THR A 88 -9.56 2.39 3.51
CA THR A 88 -10.44 1.60 4.37
C THR A 88 -11.56 0.95 3.56
N ARG A 89 -12.09 -0.17 4.05
CA ARG A 89 -13.30 -0.81 3.54
C ARG A 89 -14.54 -0.39 4.33
N GLU A 90 -14.34 0.26 5.45
CA GLU A 90 -15.43 0.77 6.27
C GLU A 90 -16.05 1.99 5.61
N LYS A 91 -17.39 2.07 5.63
CA LYS A 91 -18.11 3.25 5.18
C LYS A 91 -17.76 4.42 6.10
N LEU A 92 -17.21 5.47 5.50
CA LEU A 92 -16.87 6.68 6.23
C LEU A 92 -18.15 7.46 6.60
N PRO A 93 -18.13 8.23 7.70
CA PRO A 93 -19.22 9.13 8.05
C PRO A 93 -19.46 10.18 6.94
N ASP A 94 -20.69 10.65 6.81
CA ASP A 94 -21.10 11.60 5.75
C ASP A 94 -20.38 12.95 5.81
N TRP A 95 -19.76 13.29 6.94
CA TRP A 95 -18.97 14.50 7.11
C TRP A 95 -17.51 14.34 6.63
N ALA A 96 -17.07 13.13 6.31
CA ALA A 96 -15.70 12.87 5.88
C ALA A 96 -15.58 13.01 4.36
N THR A 97 -14.64 13.81 3.91
CA THR A 97 -14.25 13.83 2.49
C THR A 97 -13.58 12.50 2.15
N ALA A 98 -14.25 11.73 1.30
CA ALA A 98 -13.81 10.41 0.91
C ALA A 98 -13.74 10.25 -0.60
N ILE A 99 -12.66 9.67 -1.08
CA ILE A 99 -12.53 9.21 -2.46
C ILE A 99 -12.84 7.72 -2.48
N GLY A 100 -13.94 7.34 -3.13
CA GLY A 100 -14.33 5.95 -3.31
C GLY A 100 -13.71 5.36 -4.58
N PHE A 101 -13.25 4.11 -4.51
CA PHE A 101 -12.77 3.34 -5.67
C PHE A 101 -13.06 1.85 -5.47
N GLU A 102 -13.01 1.08 -6.58
CA GLU A 102 -13.36 -0.34 -6.55
C GLU A 102 -12.13 -1.23 -6.46
N GLU A 103 -12.23 -2.30 -5.65
CA GLU A 103 -11.32 -3.43 -5.65
C GLU A 103 -11.93 -4.61 -6.43
N GLN A 104 -11.17 -5.17 -7.37
CA GLN A 104 -11.72 -6.14 -8.33
C GLN A 104 -11.97 -7.55 -7.77
N HIS A 105 -11.42 -7.90 -6.62
CA HIS A 105 -11.39 -9.29 -6.12
C HIS A 105 -11.86 -9.45 -4.67
N SER A 106 -12.51 -8.44 -4.13
CA SER A 106 -13.02 -8.46 -2.75
C SER A 106 -14.53 -8.72 -2.71
N HIS A 107 -15.00 -9.35 -1.65
CA HIS A 107 -16.42 -9.44 -1.31
C HIS A 107 -17.02 -8.07 -0.92
N ALA A 108 -16.17 -7.10 -0.60
CA ALA A 108 -16.52 -5.69 -0.40
C ALA A 108 -15.74 -4.87 -1.44
N PRO A 109 -16.27 -4.67 -2.65
CA PRO A 109 -15.53 -4.08 -3.76
C PRO A 109 -15.20 -2.60 -3.57
N GLN A 110 -15.87 -1.91 -2.64
CA GLN A 110 -15.64 -0.49 -2.42
C GLN A 110 -14.57 -0.26 -1.35
N HIS A 111 -13.58 0.52 -1.73
CA HIS A 111 -12.59 1.10 -0.86
C HIS A 111 -12.76 2.60 -0.80
N TYR A 112 -12.37 3.17 0.31
CA TYR A 112 -12.41 4.61 0.54
C TYR A 112 -11.03 5.11 0.97
N LEU A 113 -10.65 6.26 0.45
CA LEU A 113 -9.53 7.04 0.93
C LEU A 113 -10.08 8.28 1.63
N CYS A 114 -9.83 8.42 2.93
CA CYS A 114 -10.22 9.63 3.65
C CYS A 114 -9.18 10.72 3.40
N VAL A 115 -9.59 11.80 2.73
CA VAL A 115 -8.74 12.95 2.44
C VAL A 115 -9.00 14.02 3.51
N ARG A 116 -8.23 13.97 4.60
CA ARG A 116 -8.34 14.94 5.70
C ARG A 116 -7.62 16.26 5.39
N ASP A 117 -6.61 16.22 4.55
CA ASP A 117 -5.78 17.34 4.14
C ASP A 117 -5.63 17.34 2.62
N GLU A 118 -6.56 17.99 1.93
CA GLU A 118 -6.51 18.13 0.46
C GLU A 118 -5.28 18.90 0.01
N ASP A 119 -4.81 19.85 0.81
CA ASP A 119 -3.61 20.64 0.46
C ASP A 119 -2.35 19.77 0.48
N ALA A 120 -2.26 18.76 1.33
CA ALA A 120 -1.14 17.81 1.31
C ALA A 120 -1.11 17.06 -0.03
N PHE A 121 -2.25 16.62 -0.53
CA PHE A 121 -2.34 15.96 -1.84
C PHE A 121 -2.00 16.91 -2.99
N ARG A 122 -2.50 18.15 -2.97
CA ARG A 122 -2.26 19.13 -4.04
C ARG A 122 -0.78 19.58 -4.09
N ARG A 123 -0.10 19.64 -2.94
CA ARG A 123 1.32 20.02 -2.86
C ARG A 123 2.27 18.86 -3.11
N ALA A 124 1.76 17.63 -3.15
CA ALA A 124 2.60 16.45 -3.32
C ALA A 124 3.36 16.47 -4.65
N ALA A 125 4.66 16.41 -4.58
CA ALA A 125 5.53 16.24 -5.74
C ALA A 125 5.57 14.77 -6.20
N GLN A 126 5.17 13.84 -5.31
CA GLN A 126 5.04 12.43 -5.62
C GLN A 126 3.99 11.76 -4.73
N VAL A 127 3.36 10.74 -5.28
CA VAL A 127 2.45 9.84 -4.57
C VAL A 127 3.02 8.43 -4.65
N ILE A 128 3.14 7.75 -3.51
CA ILE A 128 3.62 6.38 -3.41
C ILE A 128 2.46 5.49 -2.96
N LEU A 129 2.08 4.54 -3.79
CA LEU A 129 1.09 3.53 -3.46
C LEU A 129 1.79 2.30 -2.91
N VAL A 130 1.36 1.85 -1.73
CA VAL A 130 1.94 0.70 -1.04
C VAL A 130 0.90 -0.38 -0.91
N ASP A 131 1.22 -1.56 -1.43
CA ASP A 131 0.43 -2.78 -1.26
C ASP A 131 1.32 -3.93 -0.82
N ASP A 132 0.75 -4.94 -0.24
CA ASP A 132 1.46 -6.13 0.18
C ASP A 132 1.74 -7.10 -0.99
N GLU A 133 0.94 -7.04 -2.05
CA GLU A 133 1.10 -7.85 -3.26
C GLU A 133 0.48 -7.17 -4.49
N PHE A 134 1.27 -6.61 -5.37
CA PHE A 134 0.82 -6.14 -6.66
C PHE A 134 0.70 -7.32 -7.65
N THR A 135 -0.51 -7.67 -8.05
CA THR A 135 -0.76 -8.71 -9.07
C THR A 135 -1.05 -8.09 -10.43
N THR A 136 -2.27 -7.62 -10.65
CA THR A 136 -2.67 -6.96 -11.90
C THR A 136 -2.51 -5.44 -11.84
N GLY A 137 -2.34 -4.87 -10.64
CA GLY A 137 -2.28 -3.44 -10.42
C GLY A 137 -3.63 -2.69 -10.60
N ARG A 138 -4.73 -3.41 -10.84
CA ARG A 138 -6.03 -2.76 -11.12
C ARG A 138 -6.55 -1.92 -9.98
N THR A 139 -6.43 -2.39 -8.74
CA THR A 139 -6.83 -1.63 -7.55
C THR A 139 -6.08 -0.31 -7.47
N ALA A 140 -4.75 -0.34 -7.69
CA ALA A 140 -3.93 0.86 -7.73
C ALA A 140 -4.34 1.81 -8.88
N MET A 141 -4.59 1.27 -10.07
CA MET A 141 -5.06 2.07 -11.21
C MET A 141 -6.43 2.69 -10.98
N ASN A 142 -7.34 2.00 -10.28
CA ASN A 142 -8.65 2.56 -9.94
C ASN A 142 -8.50 3.71 -8.94
N LEU A 143 -7.62 3.58 -7.95
CA LEU A 143 -7.32 4.68 -7.03
C LEU A 143 -6.69 5.88 -7.76
N ILE A 144 -5.72 5.66 -8.65
CA ILE A 144 -5.10 6.74 -9.43
C ILE A 144 -6.16 7.52 -10.22
N ARG A 145 -7.04 6.82 -10.93
CA ARG A 145 -8.14 7.48 -11.68
C ARG A 145 -9.08 8.27 -10.79
N ALA A 146 -9.38 7.73 -9.60
CA ALA A 146 -10.23 8.42 -8.64
C ALA A 146 -9.55 9.69 -8.08
N LEU A 147 -8.23 9.63 -7.82
CA LEU A 147 -7.43 10.78 -7.41
C LEU A 147 -7.39 11.86 -8.49
N ASP A 148 -7.11 11.48 -9.74
CA ASP A 148 -7.09 12.41 -10.88
C ASP A 148 -8.43 13.15 -11.05
N GLY A 149 -9.54 12.45 -10.85
CA GLY A 149 -10.88 13.04 -10.94
C GLY A 149 -11.26 13.97 -9.77
N CYS A 150 -10.60 13.84 -8.62
CA CYS A 150 -10.93 14.62 -7.42
C CYS A 150 -9.96 15.78 -7.16
N LEU A 151 -8.74 15.70 -7.67
CA LEU A 151 -7.66 16.68 -7.41
C LEU A 151 -7.37 17.60 -8.60
N ALA A 152 -8.01 17.34 -9.76
CA ALA A 152 -7.98 18.20 -10.93
C ALA A 152 -8.92 19.41 -10.73
#